data_b5b397df64870960c65e32d054b96b78
#
_entry.id   b5b397df64870960c65e32d054b96b78
#
_cell.length_a   1.000
_cell.length_b   1.000
_cell.length_c   1.000
_cell.angle_alpha   90.00
_cell.angle_beta   90.00
_cell.angle_gamma   90.00
#
_symmetry.space_group_name_H-M   'P 1'
#
loop_
_entity.id
_entity.type
_entity.pdbx_description
1 polymer ?
#
loop_
_entity_poly.entity_id
_entity_poly.type
_entity_poly.pdbx_seq_one_letter_code
_entity_poly.pdbx_strand_id
1 'polypeptide(L)'
;MEELDELAREAGELARPLNGLDPTTFPSIAAMERDIVGFMRRTLHGTGSGLLRSPVVGSVTSGGTESCLLAVKTARDLWRAEHPELARRLAREGRRPRLVTTTLVHAAFQKAAKLFDLEWDPVPCEPDGTAPASRIVDRLDDDVALVVVSAPTYPSGIIDPIAEVSAAARRLGISCHVDACFGGLALPWWPRVEPWDFRLRGVTSISADLHKFGYAPKGVSVLLHRGRRRHRAQFFATTSWAGYPVVNPTLLGSRSASPLASAWAITKRLGHEGYASLTSSCARSVTQITQAVASIPGLTIWGNPTGPALALIADESLPAHEWVDPHHLADEMVRHGFRIQHQPGSTQPDGARLPHSAHLTITPVTERALPEFLAALEQAADAVRGTPRAEARLELAALTALGFAPRSVGGRFRMPSPSVAWLILRVAGVNPGADSLPGRLAPLMTLVERLPAPVAEALLTELLARVSEP
;
A
#
# COMPACT_ATOMS: atom_id res chain seq x y z
N MET A 1 -0.81 18.57 -17.45
CA MET A 1 0.12 18.05 -16.40
C MET A 1 1.26 19.03 -16.17
N GLU A 2 1.94 19.54 -17.22
CA GLU A 2 3.03 20.52 -17.09
C GLU A 2 2.65 21.75 -16.25
N GLU A 3 1.46 22.31 -16.47
CA GLU A 3 0.94 23.44 -15.69
C GLU A 3 0.75 23.11 -14.20
N LEU A 4 0.36 21.86 -13.87
CA LEU A 4 0.26 21.42 -12.49
C LEU A 4 1.62 21.18 -11.85
N ASP A 5 2.57 20.65 -12.61
CA ASP A 5 3.94 20.43 -12.15
C ASP A 5 4.64 21.76 -11.84
N GLU A 6 4.44 22.77 -12.72
CA GLU A 6 4.97 24.12 -12.50
C GLU A 6 4.36 24.77 -11.25
N LEU A 7 3.02 24.72 -11.12
CA LEU A 7 2.32 25.23 -9.94
C LEU A 7 2.81 24.56 -8.64
N ALA A 8 3.01 23.22 -8.68
CA ALA A 8 3.52 22.48 -7.54
C ALA A 8 4.95 22.90 -7.17
N ARG A 9 5.80 23.12 -8.18
CA ARG A 9 7.19 23.56 -8.01
C ARG A 9 7.23 24.95 -7.37
N GLU A 10 6.48 25.93 -7.91
CA GLU A 10 6.44 27.30 -7.38
C GLU A 10 5.93 27.33 -5.93
N ALA A 11 4.81 26.67 -5.63
CA ALA A 11 4.27 26.61 -4.30
C ALA A 11 5.25 25.95 -3.30
N GLY A 12 5.92 24.89 -3.73
CA GLY A 12 6.92 24.19 -2.95
C GLY A 12 8.14 25.04 -2.64
N GLU A 13 8.66 25.78 -3.63
CA GLU A 13 9.81 26.68 -3.44
C GLU A 13 9.49 27.83 -2.48
N LEU A 14 8.33 28.43 -2.58
CA LEU A 14 7.88 29.47 -1.64
C LEU A 14 7.82 28.99 -0.19
N ALA A 15 7.47 27.72 0.03
CA ALA A 15 7.37 27.12 1.34
C ALA A 15 8.65 26.42 1.81
N ARG A 16 9.70 26.33 0.98
CA ARG A 16 10.94 25.62 1.28
C ARG A 16 11.62 26.05 2.60
N PRO A 17 11.69 27.35 2.95
CA PRO A 17 12.33 27.79 4.20
C PRO A 17 11.46 27.55 5.44
N LEU A 18 10.20 27.08 5.30
CA LEU A 18 9.26 26.96 6.39
C LEU A 18 9.30 25.57 7.02
N ASN A 19 9.19 25.52 8.37
CA ASN A 19 9.10 24.27 9.10
C ASN A 19 7.63 23.86 9.30
N GLY A 20 7.25 22.70 8.79
CA GLY A 20 5.90 22.14 8.94
C GLY A 20 5.57 21.58 10.33
N LEU A 21 6.50 21.65 11.29
CA LEU A 21 6.28 21.15 12.65
C LEU A 21 5.44 22.12 13.50
N ASP A 22 5.74 23.42 13.42
CA ASP A 22 5.15 24.42 14.30
C ASP A 22 4.11 25.30 13.58
N PRO A 23 2.83 24.94 13.66
CA PRO A 23 1.75 25.70 13.05
C PRO A 23 1.48 27.04 13.80
N THR A 24 2.03 27.24 14.98
CA THR A 24 1.88 28.50 15.73
C THR A 24 2.86 29.56 15.25
N THR A 25 4.07 29.15 14.91
CA THR A 25 5.09 30.03 14.30
C THR A 25 4.79 30.29 12.81
N PHE A 26 4.23 29.32 12.12
CA PHE A 26 3.92 29.41 10.68
C PHE A 26 2.41 29.25 10.42
N PRO A 27 1.58 30.29 10.66
CA PRO A 27 0.11 30.20 10.56
C PRO A 27 -0.38 29.88 9.14
N SER A 28 0.38 30.21 8.10
CA SER A 28 0.09 29.82 6.72
C SER A 28 0.11 28.30 6.53
N ILE A 29 1.05 27.60 7.17
CA ILE A 29 1.14 26.15 7.13
C ILE A 29 -0.09 25.52 7.79
N ALA A 30 -0.51 26.03 8.94
CA ALA A 30 -1.73 25.61 9.61
C ALA A 30 -2.99 25.85 8.75
N ALA A 31 -3.03 26.96 8.00
CA ALA A 31 -4.13 27.25 7.08
C ALA A 31 -4.18 26.25 5.91
N MET A 32 -3.04 25.97 5.27
CA MET A 32 -2.93 25.00 4.19
C MET A 32 -3.31 23.58 4.66
N GLU A 33 -2.85 23.16 5.84
CA GLU A 33 -3.22 21.87 6.42
C GLU A 33 -4.73 21.79 6.69
N ARG A 34 -5.33 22.80 7.28
CA ARG A 34 -6.80 22.86 7.50
C ARG A 34 -7.58 22.78 6.20
N ASP A 35 -7.12 23.44 5.14
CA ASP A 35 -7.76 23.42 3.83
C ASP A 35 -7.72 22.02 3.22
N ILE A 36 -6.55 21.34 3.24
CA ILE A 36 -6.37 19.97 2.75
C ILE A 36 -7.25 19.01 3.55
N VAL A 37 -7.18 19.04 4.89
CA VAL A 37 -8.03 18.21 5.76
C VAL A 37 -9.50 18.49 5.50
N GLY A 38 -9.88 19.75 5.30
CA GLY A 38 -11.24 20.17 4.97
C GLY A 38 -11.71 19.62 3.61
N PHE A 39 -10.87 19.69 2.60
CA PHE A 39 -11.13 19.12 1.26
C PHE A 39 -11.33 17.59 1.37
N MET A 40 -10.36 16.89 1.95
CA MET A 40 -10.41 15.44 2.09
C MET A 40 -11.60 14.97 2.93
N ARG A 41 -11.94 15.71 3.99
CA ARG A 41 -13.15 15.44 4.79
C ARG A 41 -14.42 15.50 3.96
N ARG A 42 -14.56 16.47 3.06
CA ARG A 42 -15.72 16.57 2.15
C ARG A 42 -15.70 15.44 1.12
N THR A 43 -14.58 15.22 0.49
CA THR A 43 -14.38 14.17 -0.53
C THR A 43 -14.70 12.77 -0.02
N LEU A 44 -14.32 12.48 1.25
CA LEU A 44 -14.55 11.18 1.90
C LEU A 44 -15.83 11.15 2.78
N HIS A 45 -16.78 12.05 2.51
CA HIS A 45 -18.10 12.12 3.15
C HIS A 45 -18.06 12.21 4.68
N GLY A 46 -17.02 12.87 5.22
CA GLY A 46 -16.85 13.11 6.66
C GLY A 46 -17.63 14.31 7.24
N THR A 47 -18.45 14.99 6.42
CA THR A 47 -19.17 16.21 6.79
C THR A 47 -20.58 15.98 7.34
N GLY A 48 -20.90 14.75 7.74
CA GLY A 48 -22.27 14.39 8.16
C GLY A 48 -22.91 15.41 9.13
N SER A 49 -24.12 15.87 8.80
CA SER A 49 -24.93 16.77 9.60
C SER A 49 -25.65 16.05 10.74
N GLY A 50 -25.66 16.63 11.92
CA GLY A 50 -26.43 16.20 13.09
C GLY A 50 -25.66 16.35 14.40
N LEU A 51 -26.34 16.78 15.47
CA LEU A 51 -25.79 16.99 16.81
C LEU A 51 -25.10 15.75 17.43
N LEU A 52 -25.47 14.54 16.95
CA LEU A 52 -24.94 13.26 17.47
C LEU A 52 -23.80 12.66 16.63
N ARG A 53 -23.32 13.34 15.58
CA ARG A 53 -22.22 12.83 14.75
C ARG A 53 -20.87 13.37 15.21
N SER A 54 -19.98 12.46 15.54
CA SER A 54 -18.58 12.81 15.82
C SER A 54 -17.95 13.44 14.57
N PRO A 55 -17.33 14.64 14.68
CA PRO A 55 -16.71 15.29 13.54
C PRO A 55 -15.54 14.45 13.02
N VAL A 56 -15.35 14.42 11.70
CA VAL A 56 -14.13 13.90 11.10
C VAL A 56 -13.07 15.00 11.14
N VAL A 57 -11.93 14.68 11.69
CA VAL A 57 -10.75 15.55 11.84
C VAL A 57 -9.49 14.78 11.50
N GLY A 58 -8.37 15.43 11.27
CA GLY A 58 -7.15 14.73 10.88
C GLY A 58 -5.95 15.64 10.82
N SER A 59 -4.84 15.07 10.33
CA SER A 59 -3.56 15.76 10.13
C SER A 59 -2.95 15.35 8.79
N VAL A 60 -2.13 16.23 8.23
CA VAL A 60 -1.26 15.91 7.11
C VAL A 60 -0.01 15.22 7.64
N THR A 61 0.40 14.15 6.98
CA THR A 61 1.58 13.32 7.29
C THR A 61 2.58 13.36 6.14
N SER A 62 3.77 12.80 6.33
CA SER A 62 4.83 12.75 5.32
C SER A 62 4.63 11.68 4.24
N GLY A 63 3.57 10.88 4.33
CA GLY A 63 3.28 9.83 3.36
C GLY A 63 2.39 8.72 3.92
N GLY A 64 1.92 7.83 3.04
CA GLY A 64 1.01 6.74 3.39
C GLY A 64 1.54 5.84 4.49
N THR A 65 2.82 5.50 4.45
CA THR A 65 3.45 4.69 5.51
C THR A 65 3.31 5.35 6.88
N GLU A 66 3.57 6.65 7.00
CA GLU A 66 3.39 7.37 8.27
C GLU A 66 1.92 7.40 8.69
N SER A 67 0.99 7.63 7.74
CA SER A 67 -0.46 7.57 8.00
C SER A 67 -0.89 6.21 8.56
N CYS A 68 -0.44 5.11 7.96
CA CYS A 68 -0.71 3.74 8.42
C CYS A 68 -0.12 3.49 9.82
N LEU A 69 1.14 3.87 10.04
CA LEU A 69 1.82 3.76 11.33
C LEU A 69 1.05 4.49 12.43
N LEU A 70 0.64 5.74 12.17
CA LEU A 70 -0.12 6.54 13.12
C LEU A 70 -1.54 6.02 13.36
N ALA A 71 -2.20 5.44 12.34
CA ALA A 71 -3.49 4.80 12.51
C ALA A 71 -3.40 3.60 13.48
N VAL A 72 -2.38 2.76 13.31
CA VAL A 72 -2.13 1.61 14.20
C VAL A 72 -1.75 2.07 15.61
N LYS A 73 -0.82 3.04 15.74
CA LYS A 73 -0.44 3.63 17.04
C LYS A 73 -1.65 4.19 17.78
N THR A 74 -2.48 4.95 17.09
CA THR A 74 -3.68 5.56 17.64
C THR A 74 -4.68 4.52 18.14
N ALA A 75 -4.95 3.49 17.35
CA ALA A 75 -5.88 2.43 17.73
C ALA A 75 -5.36 1.60 18.90
N ARG A 76 -4.06 1.25 18.91
CA ARG A 76 -3.42 0.55 20.03
C ARG A 76 -3.52 1.34 21.34
N ASP A 77 -3.22 2.62 21.30
CA ASP A 77 -3.20 3.46 22.49
C ASP A 77 -4.61 3.65 23.08
N LEU A 78 -5.61 3.81 22.21
CA LEU A 78 -7.01 3.86 22.61
C LEU A 78 -7.45 2.51 23.19
N TRP A 79 -7.13 1.41 22.54
CA TRP A 79 -7.47 0.08 23.00
C TRP A 79 -6.86 -0.19 24.39
N ARG A 80 -5.57 0.15 24.60
CA ARG A 80 -4.90 0.00 25.92
C ARG A 80 -5.55 0.86 27.00
N ALA A 81 -6.01 2.05 26.65
CA ALA A 81 -6.70 2.95 27.58
C ALA A 81 -8.13 2.48 27.90
N GLU A 82 -8.81 1.85 26.96
CA GLU A 82 -10.18 1.32 27.12
C GLU A 82 -10.20 -0.05 27.80
N HIS A 83 -9.14 -0.86 27.62
CA HIS A 83 -9.04 -2.23 28.15
C HIS A 83 -7.79 -2.44 29.02
N PRO A 84 -7.57 -1.66 30.09
CA PRO A 84 -6.32 -1.68 30.87
C PRO A 84 -6.06 -3.03 31.56
N GLU A 85 -7.10 -3.73 32.04
CA GLU A 85 -6.97 -5.03 32.68
C GLU A 85 -6.61 -6.12 31.67
N LEU A 86 -7.27 -6.11 30.51
CA LEU A 86 -6.99 -7.03 29.42
C LEU A 86 -5.56 -6.81 28.88
N ALA A 87 -5.14 -5.58 28.70
CA ALA A 87 -3.78 -5.25 28.28
C ALA A 87 -2.72 -5.80 29.26
N ARG A 88 -2.95 -5.66 30.58
CA ARG A 88 -2.07 -6.23 31.60
C ARG A 88 -2.09 -7.77 31.62
N ARG A 89 -3.25 -8.38 31.37
CA ARG A 89 -3.38 -9.83 31.28
C ARG A 89 -2.59 -10.38 30.10
N LEU A 90 -2.81 -9.84 28.90
CA LEU A 90 -2.07 -10.24 27.69
C LEU A 90 -0.56 -10.10 27.87
N ALA A 91 -0.10 -8.97 28.44
CA ALA A 91 1.32 -8.76 28.69
C ALA A 91 1.92 -9.81 29.64
N ARG A 92 1.20 -10.22 30.71
CA ARG A 92 1.62 -11.31 31.62
C ARG A 92 1.67 -12.66 30.93
N GLU A 93 0.80 -12.90 29.95
CA GLU A 93 0.74 -14.12 29.15
C GLU A 93 1.76 -14.12 27.98
N GLY A 94 2.56 -13.07 27.83
CA GLY A 94 3.47 -12.89 26.69
C GLY A 94 2.74 -12.64 25.37
N ARG A 95 1.47 -12.30 25.40
CA ARG A 95 0.60 -12.00 24.26
C ARG A 95 0.49 -10.48 24.03
N ARG A 96 0.06 -10.12 22.86
CA ARG A 96 -0.11 -8.73 22.41
C ARG A 96 -1.52 -8.49 21.87
N PRO A 97 -2.02 -7.24 21.88
CA PRO A 97 -3.23 -6.92 21.15
C PRO A 97 -3.02 -7.19 19.66
N ARG A 98 -4.07 -7.62 18.97
CA ARG A 98 -3.99 -8.02 17.57
C ARG A 98 -4.30 -6.87 16.62
N LEU A 99 -3.63 -6.92 15.48
CA LEU A 99 -3.90 -6.14 14.28
C LEU A 99 -4.41 -7.12 13.22
N VAL A 100 -5.71 -7.13 12.97
CA VAL A 100 -6.36 -7.99 11.97
C VAL A 100 -6.35 -7.29 10.62
N THR A 101 -5.88 -7.98 9.57
CA THR A 101 -5.83 -7.47 8.20
C THR A 101 -6.07 -8.61 7.22
N THR A 102 -6.28 -8.30 5.93
CA THR A 102 -6.11 -9.33 4.89
C THR A 102 -4.63 -9.58 4.61
N THR A 103 -4.29 -10.69 3.95
CA THR A 103 -2.92 -10.98 3.50
C THR A 103 -2.45 -10.02 2.40
N LEU A 104 -3.37 -9.36 1.70
CA LEU A 104 -3.09 -8.36 0.65
C LEU A 104 -2.93 -6.93 1.17
N VAL A 105 -2.98 -6.72 2.48
CA VAL A 105 -2.76 -5.41 3.09
C VAL A 105 -1.36 -4.87 2.76
N HIS A 106 -1.24 -3.56 2.65
CA HIS A 106 0.07 -2.92 2.41
C HIS A 106 1.06 -3.22 3.55
N ALA A 107 2.33 -3.50 3.20
CA ALA A 107 3.39 -3.90 4.14
C ALA A 107 3.66 -2.89 5.28
N ALA A 108 3.19 -1.64 5.15
CA ALA A 108 3.25 -0.65 6.22
C ALA A 108 2.55 -1.10 7.50
N PHE A 109 1.52 -1.96 7.41
CA PHE A 109 0.80 -2.50 8.58
C PHE A 109 1.59 -3.59 9.29
N GLN A 110 2.32 -4.44 8.55
CA GLN A 110 3.27 -5.39 9.15
C GLN A 110 4.39 -4.64 9.89
N LYS A 111 4.93 -3.58 9.25
CA LYS A 111 5.90 -2.69 9.87
C LYS A 111 5.34 -2.03 11.14
N ALA A 112 4.09 -1.55 11.09
CA ALA A 112 3.42 -0.94 12.23
C ALA A 112 3.22 -1.91 13.38
N ALA A 113 2.77 -3.14 13.11
CA ALA A 113 2.60 -4.19 14.12
C ALA A 113 3.92 -4.45 14.86
N LYS A 114 5.02 -4.59 14.12
CA LYS A 114 6.36 -4.79 14.68
C LYS A 114 6.84 -3.59 15.52
N LEU A 115 6.65 -2.36 15.04
CA LEU A 115 7.13 -1.14 15.72
C LEU A 115 6.30 -0.79 16.96
N PHE A 116 5.01 -1.09 16.95
CA PHE A 116 4.10 -0.70 18.03
C PHE A 116 3.63 -1.85 18.90
N ASP A 117 4.31 -2.99 18.82
CA ASP A 117 4.09 -4.15 19.69
C ASP A 117 2.65 -4.67 19.64
N LEU A 118 2.19 -4.97 18.39
CA LEU A 118 0.98 -5.73 18.13
C LEU A 118 1.31 -7.08 17.48
N GLU A 119 0.45 -8.05 17.67
CA GLU A 119 0.44 -9.28 16.91
C GLU A 119 -0.26 -9.05 15.57
N TRP A 120 0.44 -9.27 14.47
CA TRP A 120 -0.16 -9.21 13.14
C TRP A 120 -0.91 -10.50 12.87
N ASP A 121 -2.22 -10.40 12.64
CA ASP A 121 -3.14 -11.52 12.37
C ASP A 121 -3.70 -11.40 10.94
N PRO A 122 -2.99 -11.96 9.94
CA PRO A 122 -3.40 -11.89 8.54
C PRO A 122 -4.48 -12.92 8.20
N VAL A 123 -5.58 -12.47 7.65
CA VAL A 123 -6.68 -13.31 7.14
C VAL A 123 -6.39 -13.66 5.68
N PRO A 124 -6.31 -14.96 5.33
CA PRO A 124 -6.10 -15.39 3.97
C PRO A 124 -7.20 -14.94 3.01
N CYS A 125 -6.78 -14.51 1.80
CA CYS A 125 -7.66 -14.20 0.69
C CYS A 125 -7.91 -15.44 -0.18
N GLU A 126 -8.99 -15.42 -0.95
CA GLU A 126 -9.27 -16.40 -1.99
C GLU A 126 -8.25 -16.27 -3.15
N PRO A 127 -8.11 -17.29 -4.02
CA PRO A 127 -7.19 -17.23 -5.15
C PRO A 127 -7.44 -16.06 -6.10
N ASP A 128 -8.68 -15.57 -6.19
CA ASP A 128 -9.06 -14.39 -6.98
C ASP A 128 -8.71 -13.06 -6.30
N GLY A 129 -8.09 -13.08 -5.12
CA GLY A 129 -7.69 -11.90 -4.33
C GLY A 129 -8.81 -11.29 -3.49
N THR A 130 -10.00 -11.86 -3.46
CA THR A 130 -11.09 -11.41 -2.57
C THR A 130 -10.89 -11.93 -1.14
N ALA A 131 -11.38 -11.20 -0.15
CA ALA A 131 -11.41 -11.64 1.23
C ALA A 131 -12.87 -11.75 1.69
N PRO A 132 -13.40 -12.95 1.97
CA PRO A 132 -14.75 -13.09 2.51
C PRO A 132 -14.91 -12.34 3.83
N ALA A 133 -15.94 -11.51 3.93
CA ALA A 133 -16.19 -10.71 5.14
C ALA A 133 -16.29 -11.58 6.41
N SER A 134 -16.91 -12.75 6.31
CA SER A 134 -17.03 -13.70 7.43
C SER A 134 -15.68 -14.09 8.01
N ARG A 135 -14.67 -14.41 7.17
CA ARG A 135 -13.33 -14.77 7.64
C ARG A 135 -12.66 -13.65 8.44
N ILE A 136 -12.88 -12.40 8.05
CA ILE A 136 -12.33 -11.25 8.79
C ILE A 136 -13.12 -11.05 10.09
N VAL A 137 -14.45 -11.12 10.02
CA VAL A 137 -15.33 -10.91 11.17
C VAL A 137 -15.12 -11.98 12.25
N ASP A 138 -14.89 -13.23 11.87
CA ASP A 138 -14.62 -14.34 12.80
C ASP A 138 -13.30 -14.17 13.59
N ARG A 139 -12.44 -13.24 13.17
CA ARG A 139 -11.20 -12.89 13.90
C ARG A 139 -11.39 -11.77 14.92
N LEU A 140 -12.55 -11.09 14.91
CA LEU A 140 -12.79 -9.91 15.73
C LEU A 140 -13.27 -10.31 17.14
N ASP A 141 -12.47 -9.99 18.14
CA ASP A 141 -12.77 -10.14 19.55
C ASP A 141 -12.12 -9.02 20.40
N ASP A 142 -12.20 -9.11 21.71
CA ASP A 142 -11.71 -8.10 22.65
C ASP A 142 -10.18 -7.89 22.60
N ASP A 143 -9.41 -8.85 22.08
CA ASP A 143 -7.96 -8.74 21.91
C ASP A 143 -7.59 -7.89 20.67
N VAL A 144 -8.54 -7.57 19.79
CA VAL A 144 -8.29 -6.82 18.57
C VAL A 144 -8.28 -5.33 18.82
N ALA A 145 -7.12 -4.70 18.65
CA ALA A 145 -6.99 -3.25 18.75
C ALA A 145 -7.44 -2.53 17.47
N LEU A 146 -7.25 -3.16 16.31
CA LEU A 146 -7.56 -2.58 15.01
C LEU A 146 -7.82 -3.66 13.97
N VAL A 147 -8.89 -3.49 13.19
CA VAL A 147 -9.03 -4.15 11.90
C VAL A 147 -8.76 -3.17 10.77
N VAL A 148 -8.01 -3.61 9.75
CA VAL A 148 -7.68 -2.80 8.56
C VAL A 148 -8.26 -3.47 7.32
N VAL A 149 -8.90 -2.66 6.49
CA VAL A 149 -9.45 -3.01 5.18
C VAL A 149 -8.99 -1.99 4.15
N SER A 150 -8.82 -2.39 2.90
CA SER A 150 -8.20 -1.56 1.86
C SER A 150 -9.20 -1.10 0.80
N ALA A 151 -9.03 0.11 0.32
CA ALA A 151 -9.81 0.71 -0.75
C ALA A 151 -8.91 1.35 -1.83
N PRO A 152 -8.44 0.55 -2.82
CA PRO A 152 -8.38 -0.91 -2.89
C PRO A 152 -7.09 -1.50 -2.27
N THR A 153 -6.96 -2.82 -2.24
CA THR A 153 -5.67 -3.50 -2.03
C THR A 153 -4.73 -3.16 -3.18
N TYR A 154 -3.46 -2.86 -2.87
CA TYR A 154 -2.49 -2.50 -3.91
C TYR A 154 -2.20 -3.65 -4.89
N PRO A 155 -1.97 -4.91 -4.42
CA PRO A 155 -1.57 -5.98 -5.32
C PRO A 155 -2.59 -6.34 -6.40
N SER A 156 -3.88 -6.38 -6.07
CA SER A 156 -4.95 -6.84 -6.96
C SER A 156 -5.89 -5.74 -7.46
N GLY A 157 -5.90 -4.57 -6.81
CA GLY A 157 -6.88 -3.52 -7.11
C GLY A 157 -8.29 -3.80 -6.60
N ILE A 158 -8.49 -4.84 -5.78
CA ILE A 158 -9.80 -5.23 -5.24
C ILE A 158 -10.09 -4.46 -3.96
N ILE A 159 -11.31 -3.97 -3.80
CA ILE A 159 -11.78 -3.36 -2.54
C ILE A 159 -12.18 -4.46 -1.56
N ASP A 160 -11.66 -4.40 -0.34
CA ASP A 160 -12.05 -5.30 0.75
C ASP A 160 -13.54 -5.12 1.13
N PRO A 161 -14.19 -6.08 1.82
CA PRO A 161 -15.60 -6.02 2.22
C PRO A 161 -15.84 -5.04 3.38
N ILE A 162 -15.60 -3.73 3.11
CA ILE A 162 -15.52 -2.66 4.12
C ILE A 162 -16.85 -2.47 4.86
N ALA A 163 -17.98 -2.59 4.16
CA ALA A 163 -19.29 -2.35 4.75
C ALA A 163 -19.59 -3.34 5.87
N GLU A 164 -19.40 -4.62 5.60
CA GLU A 164 -19.67 -5.73 6.54
C GLU A 164 -18.68 -5.73 7.70
N VAL A 165 -17.39 -5.62 7.38
CA VAL A 165 -16.30 -5.63 8.39
C VAL A 165 -16.43 -4.43 9.32
N SER A 166 -16.64 -3.22 8.78
CA SER A 166 -16.77 -2.03 9.62
C SER A 166 -18.05 -2.05 10.48
N ALA A 167 -19.14 -2.65 9.98
CA ALA A 167 -20.36 -2.83 10.75
C ALA A 167 -20.15 -3.80 11.93
N ALA A 168 -19.45 -4.90 11.71
CA ALA A 168 -19.07 -5.85 12.77
C ALA A 168 -18.13 -5.22 13.79
N ALA A 169 -17.05 -4.58 13.35
CA ALA A 169 -16.13 -3.87 14.21
C ALA A 169 -16.83 -2.84 15.11
N ARG A 170 -17.80 -2.10 14.54
CA ARG A 170 -18.59 -1.14 15.32
C ARG A 170 -19.44 -1.81 16.41
N ARG A 171 -20.06 -2.96 16.15
CA ARG A 171 -20.85 -3.69 17.15
C ARG A 171 -20.00 -4.14 18.32
N LEU A 172 -18.75 -4.50 18.06
CA LEU A 172 -17.77 -4.96 19.05
C LEU A 172 -16.94 -3.83 19.67
N GLY A 173 -17.12 -2.58 19.25
CA GLY A 173 -16.33 -1.45 19.76
C GLY A 173 -14.90 -1.38 19.21
N ILE A 174 -14.56 -2.22 18.22
CA ILE A 174 -13.22 -2.31 17.63
C ILE A 174 -12.99 -1.16 16.65
N SER A 175 -11.77 -0.62 16.61
CA SER A 175 -11.36 0.37 15.62
C SER A 175 -11.27 -0.26 14.25
N CYS A 176 -11.83 0.42 13.20
CA CYS A 176 -11.74 -0.01 11.82
C CYS A 176 -11.09 1.10 10.98
N HIS A 177 -9.95 0.79 10.38
CA HIS A 177 -9.22 1.69 9.49
C HIS A 177 -9.41 1.27 8.04
N VAL A 178 -9.64 2.24 7.17
CA VAL A 178 -9.61 2.04 5.72
C VAL A 178 -8.30 2.58 5.17
N ASP A 179 -7.47 1.70 4.65
CA ASP A 179 -6.31 2.10 3.86
C ASP A 179 -6.75 2.49 2.45
N ALA A 180 -6.93 3.77 2.25
CA ALA A 180 -7.19 4.37 0.95
C ALA A 180 -6.00 5.22 0.46
N CYS A 181 -4.78 4.91 0.89
CA CYS A 181 -3.58 5.59 0.41
C CYS A 181 -3.51 5.62 -1.12
N PHE A 182 -3.97 4.57 -1.77
CA PHE A 182 -4.04 4.49 -3.23
C PHE A 182 -5.35 5.05 -3.79
N GLY A 183 -6.49 4.64 -3.26
CA GLY A 183 -7.80 4.95 -3.82
C GLY A 183 -8.45 6.25 -3.33
N GLY A 184 -7.95 6.89 -2.28
CA GLY A 184 -8.61 7.99 -1.59
C GLY A 184 -8.86 9.25 -2.43
N LEU A 185 -8.08 9.46 -3.48
CA LEU A 185 -8.24 10.55 -4.47
C LEU A 185 -8.54 10.04 -5.89
N ALA A 186 -9.01 8.79 -6.00
CA ALA A 186 -9.52 8.21 -7.24
C ALA A 186 -10.95 7.68 -7.06
N LEU A 187 -11.17 6.81 -6.05
CA LEU A 187 -12.46 6.15 -5.84
C LEU A 187 -13.66 7.08 -5.59
N PRO A 188 -13.52 8.28 -4.98
CA PRO A 188 -14.66 9.20 -4.83
C PRO A 188 -15.31 9.63 -6.14
N TRP A 189 -14.58 9.58 -7.26
CA TRP A 189 -15.06 9.91 -8.60
C TRP A 189 -15.07 8.71 -9.56
N TRP A 190 -14.76 7.51 -9.05
CA TRP A 190 -14.77 6.28 -9.85
C TRP A 190 -16.20 5.81 -10.09
N PRO A 191 -16.54 5.33 -11.29
CA PRO A 191 -17.89 4.90 -11.58
C PRO A 191 -18.29 3.66 -10.72
N ARG A 192 -19.49 3.68 -10.19
CA ARG A 192 -20.18 2.52 -9.55
C ARG A 192 -19.39 1.91 -8.38
N VAL A 193 -18.85 2.74 -7.48
CA VAL A 193 -18.21 2.26 -6.25
C VAL A 193 -19.19 2.29 -5.08
N GLU A 194 -19.36 1.13 -4.44
CA GLU A 194 -20.13 1.03 -3.21
C GLU A 194 -19.52 1.87 -2.08
N PRO A 195 -20.29 2.25 -1.05
CA PRO A 195 -19.75 3.00 0.08
C PRO A 195 -18.59 2.27 0.77
N TRP A 196 -17.44 2.94 0.90
CA TRP A 196 -16.23 2.43 1.53
C TRP A 196 -15.62 3.42 2.55
N ASP A 197 -16.13 4.64 2.61
CA ASP A 197 -15.58 5.76 3.35
C ASP A 197 -16.39 6.10 4.63
N PHE A 198 -16.35 7.37 5.08
CA PHE A 198 -17.09 7.81 6.26
C PHE A 198 -18.63 7.79 6.11
N ARG A 199 -19.21 7.39 4.99
CA ARG A 199 -20.63 7.03 4.91
C ARG A 199 -20.93 5.82 5.79
N LEU A 200 -19.96 4.91 5.92
CA LEU A 200 -20.05 3.74 6.80
C LEU A 200 -19.72 4.13 8.23
N ARG A 201 -20.68 3.97 9.14
CA ARG A 201 -20.54 4.42 10.54
C ARG A 201 -19.45 3.68 11.32
N GLY A 202 -19.09 2.47 10.91
CA GLY A 202 -18.05 1.66 11.53
C GLY A 202 -16.62 2.10 11.18
N VAL A 203 -16.43 2.81 10.08
CA VAL A 203 -15.12 3.34 9.69
C VAL A 203 -14.68 4.42 10.68
N THR A 204 -13.57 4.17 11.38
CA THR A 204 -13.06 5.05 12.44
C THR A 204 -11.91 5.92 11.99
N SER A 205 -11.16 5.51 10.96
CA SER A 205 -10.08 6.31 10.35
C SER A 205 -9.86 5.92 8.89
N ILE A 206 -9.30 6.84 8.10
CA ILE A 206 -8.94 6.65 6.69
C ILE A 206 -7.60 7.33 6.44
N SER A 207 -6.68 6.63 5.76
CA SER A 207 -5.46 7.20 5.17
C SER A 207 -5.64 7.44 3.67
N ALA A 208 -5.11 8.55 3.14
CA ALA A 208 -5.19 8.86 1.72
C ALA A 208 -3.99 9.70 1.27
N ASP A 209 -3.30 9.28 0.18
CA ASP A 209 -2.08 9.93 -0.27
C ASP A 209 -2.34 11.01 -1.33
N LEU A 210 -1.98 12.25 -0.99
CA LEU A 210 -2.01 13.33 -1.98
C LEU A 210 -0.89 13.18 -3.00
N HIS A 211 0.21 12.51 -2.66
CA HIS A 211 1.33 12.25 -3.56
C HIS A 211 1.17 11.01 -4.48
N LYS A 212 -0.03 10.43 -4.54
CA LYS A 212 -0.42 9.40 -5.52
C LYS A 212 -1.45 10.01 -6.48
N PHE A 213 -2.71 9.66 -6.38
CA PHE A 213 -3.78 10.22 -7.21
C PHE A 213 -4.23 11.65 -6.80
N GLY A 214 -3.58 12.24 -5.80
CA GLY A 214 -3.62 13.68 -5.55
C GLY A 214 -2.64 14.48 -6.40
N TYR A 215 -1.77 13.82 -7.18
CA TYR A 215 -0.80 14.39 -8.12
C TYR A 215 0.23 15.33 -7.49
N ALA A 216 0.34 15.37 -6.17
CA ALA A 216 1.33 16.15 -5.46
C ALA A 216 2.72 15.47 -5.48
N PRO A 217 3.82 16.24 -5.34
CA PRO A 217 5.14 15.68 -5.11
C PRO A 217 5.17 14.76 -3.89
N LYS A 218 6.14 13.81 -3.86
CA LYS A 218 6.27 12.87 -2.74
C LYS A 218 6.47 13.59 -1.42
N GLY A 219 5.97 13.02 -0.33
CA GLY A 219 6.11 13.57 1.02
C GLY A 219 4.82 14.14 1.63
N VAL A 220 3.64 13.78 1.12
CA VAL A 220 2.36 14.26 1.63
C VAL A 220 1.24 13.23 1.54
N SER A 221 0.60 12.98 2.68
CA SER A 221 -0.59 12.13 2.86
C SER A 221 -1.50 12.74 3.93
N VAL A 222 -2.69 12.22 4.12
CA VAL A 222 -3.57 12.60 5.24
C VAL A 222 -4.01 11.37 6.01
N LEU A 223 -4.14 11.54 7.32
CA LEU A 223 -4.83 10.61 8.20
C LEU A 223 -6.02 11.30 8.82
N LEU A 224 -7.22 10.80 8.51
CA LEU A 224 -8.48 11.31 9.03
C LEU A 224 -9.06 10.36 10.09
N HIS A 225 -9.62 10.93 11.15
CA HIS A 225 -10.23 10.20 12.26
C HIS A 225 -11.67 10.64 12.49
N ARG A 226 -12.55 9.68 12.74
CA ARG A 226 -13.89 9.94 13.26
C ARG A 226 -13.80 10.27 14.76
N GLY A 227 -13.95 11.53 15.11
CA GLY A 227 -13.94 12.03 16.47
C GLY A 227 -12.60 12.59 16.93
N ARG A 228 -12.70 13.71 17.70
CA ARG A 228 -11.53 14.41 18.22
C ARG A 228 -10.71 13.57 19.21
N ARG A 229 -11.36 12.67 19.97
CA ARG A 229 -10.65 11.79 20.91
C ARG A 229 -9.65 10.90 20.20
N ARG A 230 -10.06 10.30 19.05
CA ARG A 230 -9.15 9.46 18.22
C ARG A 230 -8.01 10.30 17.66
N HIS A 231 -8.31 11.44 17.10
CA HIS A 231 -7.27 12.32 16.55
C HIS A 231 -6.25 12.75 17.61
N ARG A 232 -6.69 13.07 18.85
CA ARG A 232 -5.77 13.44 19.93
C ARG A 232 -4.89 12.27 20.40
N ALA A 233 -5.37 11.05 20.35
CA ALA A 233 -4.56 9.87 20.66
C ALA A 233 -3.44 9.60 19.63
N GLN A 234 -3.48 10.25 18.47
CA GLN A 234 -2.38 10.27 17.50
C GLN A 234 -1.17 11.05 18.04
N PHE A 235 -1.40 12.12 18.79
CA PHE A 235 -0.36 13.05 19.22
C PHE A 235 0.56 12.43 20.28
N PHE A 236 1.82 12.86 20.25
CA PHE A 236 2.75 12.74 21.35
C PHE A 236 2.86 14.11 22.03
N ALA A 237 2.85 14.14 23.36
CA ALA A 237 3.08 15.36 24.12
C ALA A 237 3.93 15.06 25.35
N THR A 238 4.86 15.96 25.68
CA THR A 238 5.66 15.88 26.91
C THR A 238 6.02 17.26 27.42
N THR A 239 6.06 17.36 28.75
CA THR A 239 6.64 18.51 29.48
C THR A 239 7.86 18.09 30.31
N SER A 240 8.20 16.79 30.28
CA SER A 240 9.31 16.20 31.04
C SER A 240 10.64 16.26 30.28
N TRP A 241 10.86 17.35 29.57
CA TRP A 241 12.10 17.62 28.85
C TRP A 241 12.54 19.06 29.13
N ALA A 242 13.86 19.27 29.31
CA ALA A 242 14.43 20.54 29.75
C ALA A 242 14.43 21.66 28.69
N GLY A 243 14.14 21.34 27.41
CA GLY A 243 14.11 22.34 26.34
C GLY A 243 12.85 23.17 26.36
N TYR A 244 11.76 22.63 25.85
CA TYR A 244 10.44 23.29 25.77
C TYR A 244 9.33 22.23 25.75
N PRO A 245 8.08 22.55 26.08
CA PRO A 245 6.96 21.63 25.95
C PRO A 245 6.82 21.18 24.49
N VAL A 246 6.81 19.87 24.26
CA VAL A 246 6.69 19.29 22.91
C VAL A 246 5.29 18.74 22.72
N VAL A 247 4.67 19.08 21.59
CA VAL A 247 3.46 18.42 21.07
C VAL A 247 3.68 18.10 19.59
N ASN A 248 3.58 16.82 19.22
CA ASN A 248 3.84 16.38 17.85
C ASN A 248 2.70 15.47 17.36
N PRO A 249 1.99 15.86 16.28
CA PRO A 249 0.94 15.04 15.67
C PRO A 249 1.47 13.94 14.72
N THR A 250 2.78 13.95 14.40
CA THR A 250 3.42 13.09 13.40
C THR A 250 4.58 12.31 14.01
N LEU A 251 5.12 11.32 13.27
CA LEU A 251 6.34 10.60 13.69
C LEU A 251 7.58 11.47 13.50
N LEU A 252 7.57 12.32 12.46
CA LEU A 252 8.64 13.27 12.23
C LEU A 252 8.47 14.49 13.15
N GLY A 253 9.60 15.05 13.59
CA GLY A 253 9.68 16.37 14.18
C GLY A 253 9.67 17.45 13.10
N SER A 254 10.79 18.18 12.96
CA SER A 254 10.97 19.16 11.89
C SER A 254 10.80 18.50 10.52
N ARG A 255 10.01 19.15 9.66
CA ARG A 255 9.72 18.67 8.30
C ARG A 255 9.57 19.85 7.35
N SER A 256 9.92 19.63 6.08
CA SER A 256 9.70 20.62 5.03
C SER A 256 8.21 20.91 4.85
N ALA A 257 7.86 22.15 4.64
CA ALA A 257 6.51 22.57 4.27
C ALA A 257 6.26 22.49 2.75
N SER A 258 7.32 22.27 1.93
CA SER A 258 7.19 22.23 0.47
C SER A 258 6.16 21.22 -0.03
N PRO A 259 6.13 19.94 0.38
CA PRO A 259 5.14 18.99 -0.12
C PRO A 259 3.70 19.38 0.26
N LEU A 260 3.51 19.96 1.44
CA LEU A 260 2.21 20.45 1.89
C LEU A 260 1.71 21.59 1.01
N ALA A 261 2.56 22.58 0.75
CA ALA A 261 2.22 23.75 -0.07
C ALA A 261 1.92 23.34 -1.52
N SER A 262 2.75 22.47 -2.10
CA SER A 262 2.52 21.91 -3.44
C SER A 262 1.17 21.17 -3.51
N ALA A 263 0.87 20.32 -2.53
CA ALA A 263 -0.39 19.59 -2.47
C ALA A 263 -1.60 20.53 -2.28
N TRP A 264 -1.45 21.56 -1.47
CA TRP A 264 -2.48 22.58 -1.27
C TRP A 264 -2.78 23.31 -2.59
N ALA A 265 -1.76 23.78 -3.30
CA ALA A 265 -1.92 24.49 -4.57
C ALA A 265 -2.59 23.61 -5.63
N ILE A 266 -2.16 22.35 -5.81
CA ILE A 266 -2.78 21.39 -6.71
C ILE A 266 -4.24 21.14 -6.33
N THR A 267 -4.52 20.91 -5.04
CA THR A 267 -5.87 20.66 -4.55
C THR A 267 -6.80 21.85 -4.83
N LYS A 268 -6.31 23.09 -4.65
CA LYS A 268 -7.04 24.32 -4.96
C LYS A 268 -7.29 24.48 -6.47
N ARG A 269 -6.28 24.17 -7.29
CA ARG A 269 -6.36 24.29 -8.75
C ARG A 269 -7.31 23.28 -9.38
N LEU A 270 -7.24 22.02 -8.94
CA LEU A 270 -8.08 20.94 -9.45
C LEU A 270 -9.51 20.99 -8.91
N GLY A 271 -9.67 21.16 -7.61
CA GLY A 271 -10.99 21.02 -6.98
C GLY A 271 -11.64 19.66 -7.28
N HIS A 272 -12.95 19.55 -7.05
CA HIS A 272 -13.69 18.32 -7.34
C HIS A 272 -13.76 17.99 -8.84
N GLU A 273 -13.95 19.01 -9.69
CA GLU A 273 -14.11 18.83 -11.13
C GLU A 273 -12.81 18.36 -11.80
N GLY A 274 -11.66 18.93 -11.41
CA GLY A 274 -10.36 18.52 -11.93
C GLY A 274 -10.03 17.08 -11.56
N TYR A 275 -10.25 16.69 -10.31
CA TYR A 275 -10.05 15.28 -9.89
C TYR A 275 -11.03 14.33 -10.59
N ALA A 276 -12.28 14.71 -10.78
CA ALA A 276 -13.26 13.91 -11.52
C ALA A 276 -12.84 13.70 -12.98
N SER A 277 -12.34 14.74 -13.63
CA SER A 277 -11.84 14.68 -15.01
C SER A 277 -10.64 13.73 -15.14
N LEU A 278 -9.63 13.87 -14.26
CA LEU A 278 -8.44 13.01 -14.25
C LEU A 278 -8.79 11.55 -13.93
N THR A 279 -9.70 11.32 -12.98
CA THR A 279 -10.18 9.98 -12.66
C THR A 279 -10.94 9.34 -13.81
N SER A 280 -11.77 10.12 -14.53
CA SER A 280 -12.49 9.63 -15.71
C SER A 280 -11.54 9.18 -16.83
N SER A 281 -10.42 9.88 -17.02
CA SER A 281 -9.34 9.46 -17.93
C SER A 281 -8.75 8.10 -17.53
N CYS A 282 -8.43 7.92 -16.25
CA CYS A 282 -7.96 6.61 -15.72
C CYS A 282 -9.01 5.50 -15.95
N ALA A 283 -10.28 5.78 -15.67
CA ALA A 283 -11.36 4.79 -15.81
C ALA A 283 -11.56 4.34 -17.26
N ARG A 284 -11.46 5.27 -18.23
CA ARG A 284 -11.49 4.91 -19.67
C ARG A 284 -10.32 4.00 -20.04
N SER A 285 -9.11 4.33 -19.59
CA SER A 285 -7.92 3.51 -19.84
C SER A 285 -8.05 2.11 -19.22
N VAL A 286 -8.53 2.02 -17.97
CA VAL A 286 -8.78 0.72 -17.31
C VAL A 286 -9.77 -0.11 -18.11
N THR A 287 -10.87 0.48 -18.58
CA THR A 287 -11.87 -0.21 -19.40
C THR A 287 -11.26 -0.78 -20.68
N GLN A 288 -10.47 0.02 -21.40
CA GLN A 288 -9.85 -0.41 -22.67
C GLN A 288 -8.77 -1.48 -22.45
N ILE A 289 -7.94 -1.34 -21.40
CA ILE A 289 -6.95 -2.37 -21.04
C ILE A 289 -7.65 -3.69 -20.66
N THR A 290 -8.73 -3.62 -19.87
CA THR A 290 -9.49 -4.81 -19.48
C THR A 290 -10.09 -5.52 -20.70
N GLN A 291 -10.63 -4.76 -21.66
CA GLN A 291 -11.16 -5.32 -22.91
C GLN A 291 -10.06 -5.95 -23.77
N ALA A 292 -8.90 -5.30 -23.89
CA ALA A 292 -7.77 -5.83 -24.65
C ALA A 292 -7.22 -7.11 -24.00
N VAL A 293 -7.03 -7.14 -22.69
CA VAL A 293 -6.57 -8.36 -21.97
C VAL A 293 -7.54 -9.52 -22.18
N ALA A 294 -8.84 -9.28 -22.18
CA ALA A 294 -9.83 -10.33 -22.44
C ALA A 294 -9.74 -10.93 -23.88
N SER A 295 -9.07 -10.24 -24.81
CA SER A 295 -8.83 -10.71 -26.18
C SER A 295 -7.49 -11.42 -26.35
N ILE A 296 -6.61 -11.39 -25.33
CA ILE A 296 -5.28 -12.00 -25.37
C ILE A 296 -5.34 -13.40 -24.73
N PRO A 297 -5.27 -14.49 -25.52
CA PRO A 297 -5.29 -15.85 -24.94
C PRO A 297 -4.11 -16.06 -23.98
N GLY A 298 -4.37 -16.73 -22.87
CA GLY A 298 -3.35 -17.08 -21.86
C GLY A 298 -3.04 -15.98 -20.86
N LEU A 299 -3.68 -14.81 -20.97
CA LEU A 299 -3.55 -13.68 -20.04
C LEU A 299 -4.93 -13.30 -19.50
N THR A 300 -4.99 -12.99 -18.21
CA THR A 300 -6.23 -12.50 -17.60
C THR A 300 -5.94 -11.48 -16.51
N ILE A 301 -6.97 -10.77 -16.05
CA ILE A 301 -6.88 -9.85 -14.91
C ILE A 301 -7.14 -10.61 -13.62
N TRP A 302 -6.36 -10.35 -12.60
CA TRP A 302 -6.53 -10.95 -11.28
C TRP A 302 -7.79 -10.41 -10.60
N GLY A 303 -8.80 -11.26 -10.51
CA GLY A 303 -10.08 -10.95 -9.86
C GLY A 303 -10.90 -9.85 -10.55
N ASN A 304 -11.57 -9.03 -9.76
CA ASN A 304 -12.42 -7.95 -10.25
C ASN A 304 -12.01 -6.59 -9.63
N PRO A 305 -10.94 -5.97 -10.13
CA PRO A 305 -10.40 -4.73 -9.56
C PRO A 305 -11.35 -3.54 -9.74
N THR A 306 -11.30 -2.63 -8.76
CA THR A 306 -12.03 -1.36 -8.79
C THR A 306 -11.07 -0.20 -8.53
N GLY A 307 -10.91 0.67 -9.51
CA GLY A 307 -9.96 1.79 -9.40
C GLY A 307 -8.79 1.66 -10.38
N PRO A 308 -7.75 2.48 -10.21
CA PRO A 308 -6.68 2.63 -11.19
C PRO A 308 -5.53 1.62 -11.03
N ALA A 309 -5.75 0.49 -10.37
CA ALA A 309 -4.81 -0.61 -10.23
C ALA A 309 -5.35 -1.86 -10.91
N LEU A 310 -4.51 -2.50 -11.74
CA LEU A 310 -4.79 -3.79 -12.36
C LEU A 310 -3.60 -4.72 -12.12
N ALA A 311 -3.87 -6.01 -11.97
CA ALA A 311 -2.82 -7.03 -11.96
C ALA A 311 -3.12 -8.07 -13.03
N LEU A 312 -2.15 -8.33 -13.88
CA LEU A 312 -2.22 -9.33 -14.95
C LEU A 312 -1.64 -10.66 -14.44
N ILE A 313 -2.35 -11.73 -14.66
CA ILE A 313 -1.94 -13.10 -14.29
C ILE A 313 -2.10 -14.04 -15.49
N ALA A 314 -1.43 -15.19 -15.44
CA ALA A 314 -1.66 -16.24 -16.43
C ALA A 314 -3.11 -16.77 -16.32
N ASP A 315 -3.74 -17.01 -17.47
CA ASP A 315 -5.04 -17.69 -17.51
C ASP A 315 -4.83 -19.21 -17.37
N GLU A 316 -4.84 -19.68 -16.13
CA GLU A 316 -4.64 -21.10 -15.81
C GLU A 316 -5.86 -21.97 -16.15
N SER A 317 -6.95 -21.43 -16.71
CA SER A 317 -8.05 -22.21 -17.28
C SER A 317 -7.70 -22.84 -18.62
N LEU A 318 -6.66 -22.33 -19.29
CA LEU A 318 -6.12 -22.84 -20.55
C LEU A 318 -4.98 -23.84 -20.30
N PRO A 319 -4.60 -24.66 -21.28
CA PRO A 319 -3.42 -25.52 -21.21
C PRO A 319 -2.13 -24.71 -21.00
N ALA A 320 -1.17 -25.27 -20.27
CA ALA A 320 0.06 -24.54 -19.87
C ALA A 320 0.90 -24.00 -21.05
N HIS A 321 0.79 -24.63 -22.23
CA HIS A 321 1.48 -24.13 -23.43
C HIS A 321 0.83 -22.90 -24.07
N GLU A 322 -0.30 -22.48 -23.54
CA GLU A 322 -1.00 -21.25 -23.95
C GLU A 322 -0.84 -20.14 -22.91
N TRP A 323 -0.27 -20.41 -21.74
CA TRP A 323 -0.13 -19.40 -20.68
C TRP A 323 0.82 -18.27 -21.08
N VAL A 324 0.49 -17.06 -20.66
CA VAL A 324 1.36 -15.90 -20.69
C VAL A 324 1.84 -15.66 -19.27
N ASP A 325 3.10 -16.03 -18.97
CA ASP A 325 3.68 -15.80 -17.66
C ASP A 325 3.88 -14.31 -17.42
N PRO A 326 3.33 -13.72 -16.31
CA PRO A 326 3.37 -12.28 -16.04
C PRO A 326 4.78 -11.71 -15.88
N HIS A 327 5.74 -12.51 -15.36
CA HIS A 327 7.10 -12.05 -15.20
C HIS A 327 7.85 -12.01 -16.55
N HIS A 328 7.62 -12.97 -17.42
CA HIS A 328 8.15 -12.92 -18.79
C HIS A 328 7.50 -11.80 -19.61
N LEU A 329 6.20 -11.59 -19.43
CA LEU A 329 5.48 -10.48 -20.04
C LEU A 329 6.09 -9.14 -19.61
N ALA A 330 6.34 -8.95 -18.31
CA ALA A 330 6.92 -7.73 -17.79
C ALA A 330 8.34 -7.46 -18.31
N ASP A 331 9.17 -8.51 -18.43
CA ASP A 331 10.49 -8.40 -19.02
C ASP A 331 10.42 -8.04 -20.52
N GLU A 332 9.45 -8.60 -21.27
CA GLU A 332 9.28 -8.33 -22.70
C GLU A 332 8.73 -6.93 -22.96
N MET A 333 7.79 -6.44 -22.13
CA MET A 333 7.24 -5.07 -22.22
C MET A 333 8.33 -3.99 -22.15
N VAL A 334 9.44 -4.24 -21.43
CA VAL A 334 10.59 -3.32 -21.41
C VAL A 334 11.20 -3.11 -22.79
N ARG A 335 11.22 -4.15 -23.66
CA ARG A 335 11.72 -4.04 -25.04
C ARG A 335 10.84 -3.18 -25.93
N HIS A 336 9.55 -3.08 -25.57
CA HIS A 336 8.60 -2.20 -26.23
C HIS A 336 8.53 -0.80 -25.59
N GLY A 337 9.44 -0.48 -24.64
CA GLY A 337 9.51 0.84 -23.99
C GLY A 337 8.58 1.03 -22.81
N PHE A 338 7.90 -0.02 -22.33
CA PHE A 338 6.99 0.04 -21.18
C PHE A 338 7.53 -0.77 -20.01
N ARG A 339 7.53 -0.15 -18.82
CA ARG A 339 7.85 -0.84 -17.57
C ARG A 339 6.59 -1.12 -16.79
N ILE A 340 6.29 -2.38 -16.56
CA ILE A 340 5.23 -2.84 -15.66
C ILE A 340 5.85 -3.53 -14.45
N GLN A 341 5.19 -3.47 -13.31
CA GLN A 341 5.79 -3.92 -12.06
C GLN A 341 5.60 -5.43 -11.86
N HIS A 342 6.69 -6.16 -11.67
CA HIS A 342 6.65 -7.56 -11.22
C HIS A 342 6.11 -7.62 -9.78
N GLN A 343 5.19 -8.56 -9.54
CA GLN A 343 4.72 -8.91 -8.21
C GLN A 343 4.92 -10.40 -7.99
N PRO A 344 5.82 -10.82 -7.07
CA PRO A 344 6.01 -12.21 -6.73
C PRO A 344 4.73 -12.82 -6.16
N GLY A 345 4.47 -14.09 -6.47
CA GLY A 345 3.45 -14.86 -5.79
C GLY A 345 3.82 -15.08 -4.32
N SER A 346 2.83 -15.35 -3.50
CA SER A 346 3.05 -15.56 -2.06
C SER A 346 2.29 -16.77 -1.55
N THR A 347 2.83 -17.41 -0.50
CA THR A 347 2.13 -18.47 0.24
C THR A 347 1.52 -17.85 1.48
N GLN A 348 0.22 -18.04 1.64
CA GLN A 348 -0.55 -17.52 2.77
C GLN A 348 -0.41 -18.42 4.01
N PRO A 349 -0.83 -17.97 5.21
CA PRO A 349 -0.71 -18.75 6.45
C PRO A 349 -1.45 -20.10 6.43
N ASP A 350 -2.50 -20.23 5.63
CA ASP A 350 -3.26 -21.47 5.42
C ASP A 350 -2.64 -22.43 4.39
N GLY A 351 -1.53 -22.02 3.78
CA GLY A 351 -0.83 -22.78 2.74
C GLY A 351 -1.32 -22.52 1.31
N ALA A 352 -2.43 -21.80 1.12
CA ALA A 352 -2.90 -21.39 -0.19
C ALA A 352 -1.91 -20.42 -0.86
N ARG A 353 -1.80 -20.48 -2.20
CA ARG A 353 -0.91 -19.60 -2.94
C ARG A 353 -1.71 -18.51 -3.66
N LEU A 354 -1.24 -17.27 -3.50
CA LEU A 354 -1.63 -16.16 -4.36
C LEU A 354 -0.75 -16.12 -5.60
N PRO A 355 -1.30 -15.79 -6.77
CA PRO A 355 -0.57 -15.81 -8.03
C PRO A 355 0.52 -14.74 -8.04
N HIS A 356 1.59 -14.96 -8.80
CA HIS A 356 2.46 -13.89 -9.23
C HIS A 356 1.78 -13.11 -10.36
N SER A 357 2.10 -11.84 -10.47
CA SER A 357 1.41 -10.95 -11.40
C SER A 357 2.30 -9.86 -11.96
N ALA A 358 1.83 -9.21 -13.01
CA ALA A 358 2.37 -7.96 -13.53
C ALA A 358 1.39 -6.83 -13.20
N HIS A 359 1.81 -5.88 -12.36
CA HIS A 359 0.96 -4.81 -11.84
C HIS A 359 1.02 -3.56 -12.72
N LEU A 360 -0.15 -3.01 -12.99
CA LEU A 360 -0.33 -1.76 -13.72
C LEU A 360 -0.93 -0.70 -12.80
N THR A 361 -0.26 0.44 -12.71
CA THR A 361 -0.81 1.66 -12.13
C THR A 361 -1.26 2.58 -13.25
N ILE A 362 -2.56 2.76 -13.40
CA ILE A 362 -3.16 3.53 -14.48
C ILE A 362 -3.32 4.98 -14.06
N THR A 363 -2.66 5.87 -14.79
CA THR A 363 -2.67 7.32 -14.55
C THR A 363 -3.23 8.06 -15.77
N PRO A 364 -3.54 9.37 -15.67
CA PRO A 364 -3.99 10.14 -16.83
C PRO A 364 -2.99 10.16 -18.00
N VAL A 365 -1.69 9.95 -17.72
CA VAL A 365 -0.67 9.83 -18.77
C VAL A 365 -0.85 8.56 -19.60
N THR A 366 -1.35 7.49 -18.97
CA THR A 366 -1.62 6.21 -19.64
C THR A 366 -2.57 6.38 -20.83
N GLU A 367 -3.59 7.24 -20.72
CA GLU A 367 -4.56 7.47 -21.82
C GLU A 367 -3.89 7.98 -23.10
N ARG A 368 -2.81 8.77 -22.98
CA ARG A 368 -2.07 9.30 -24.13
C ARG A 368 -1.22 8.23 -24.85
N ALA A 369 -0.67 7.30 -24.08
CA ALA A 369 0.16 6.21 -24.60
C ALA A 369 -0.61 4.90 -24.79
N LEU A 370 -1.96 4.96 -24.69
CA LEU A 370 -2.76 3.74 -24.64
C LEU A 370 -2.72 2.91 -25.92
N PRO A 371 -2.81 3.49 -27.14
CA PRO A 371 -2.73 2.71 -28.36
C PRO A 371 -1.40 1.94 -28.48
N GLU A 372 -0.28 2.63 -28.20
CA GLU A 372 1.06 2.04 -28.24
C GLU A 372 1.23 0.98 -27.15
N PHE A 373 0.69 1.24 -25.95
CA PHE A 373 0.71 0.29 -24.84
C PHE A 373 -0.06 -1.00 -25.17
N LEU A 374 -1.26 -0.89 -25.74
CA LEU A 374 -2.09 -2.05 -26.09
C LEU A 374 -1.44 -2.90 -27.20
N ALA A 375 -0.88 -2.25 -28.21
CA ALA A 375 -0.14 -2.94 -29.27
C ALA A 375 1.11 -3.65 -28.71
N ALA A 376 1.84 -3.01 -27.81
CA ALA A 376 3.00 -3.59 -27.14
C ALA A 376 2.59 -4.78 -26.25
N LEU A 377 1.47 -4.68 -25.53
CA LEU A 377 0.96 -5.72 -24.65
C LEU A 377 0.61 -6.99 -25.44
N GLU A 378 -0.06 -6.86 -26.57
CA GLU A 378 -0.41 -7.97 -27.45
C GLU A 378 0.85 -8.65 -28.02
N GLN A 379 1.78 -7.86 -28.59
CA GLN A 379 3.03 -8.37 -29.14
C GLN A 379 3.90 -9.06 -28.08
N ALA A 380 4.00 -8.45 -26.90
CA ALA A 380 4.76 -9.05 -25.79
C ALA A 380 4.13 -10.36 -25.29
N ALA A 381 2.79 -10.41 -25.20
CA ALA A 381 2.08 -11.62 -24.82
C ALA A 381 2.30 -12.74 -25.82
N ASP A 382 2.21 -12.45 -27.12
CA ASP A 382 2.46 -13.43 -28.19
C ASP A 382 3.90 -13.95 -28.17
N ALA A 383 4.87 -13.07 -27.93
CA ALA A 383 6.29 -13.43 -27.89
C ALA A 383 6.65 -14.37 -26.73
N VAL A 384 5.91 -14.30 -25.61
CA VAL A 384 6.21 -15.09 -24.42
C VAL A 384 5.20 -16.22 -24.15
N ARG A 385 4.14 -16.33 -24.96
CA ARG A 385 3.11 -17.36 -24.81
C ARG A 385 3.72 -18.75 -24.83
N GLY A 386 3.30 -19.60 -23.87
CA GLY A 386 3.80 -20.96 -23.72
C GLY A 386 5.24 -21.07 -23.24
N THR A 387 5.91 -19.95 -22.98
CA THR A 387 7.23 -19.99 -22.34
C THR A 387 7.08 -20.52 -20.91
N PRO A 388 7.78 -21.60 -20.54
CA PRO A 388 7.72 -22.11 -19.18
C PRO A 388 8.13 -21.04 -18.18
N ARG A 389 7.52 -21.07 -16.99
CA ARG A 389 7.92 -20.18 -15.87
C ARG A 389 9.42 -20.18 -15.71
N ALA A 390 10.00 -19.02 -15.47
CA ALA A 390 11.41 -18.90 -15.18
C ALA A 390 11.78 -19.81 -14.00
N GLU A 391 12.85 -20.59 -14.17
CA GLU A 391 13.30 -21.53 -13.17
C GLU A 391 14.60 -21.03 -12.54
N ALA A 392 14.60 -20.94 -11.22
CA ALA A 392 15.79 -20.71 -10.39
C ALA A 392 16.30 -22.03 -9.79
N ARG A 393 16.28 -23.13 -10.59
CA ARG A 393 16.59 -24.50 -10.08
C ARG A 393 18.00 -24.61 -9.58
N LEU A 394 18.98 -24.09 -10.30
CA LEU A 394 20.39 -24.17 -9.92
C LEU A 394 20.69 -23.32 -8.70
N GLU A 395 20.18 -22.10 -8.68
CA GLU A 395 20.31 -21.17 -7.56
C GLU A 395 19.66 -21.76 -6.29
N LEU A 396 18.43 -22.27 -6.41
CA LEU A 396 17.73 -22.89 -5.29
C LEU A 396 18.42 -24.19 -4.82
N ALA A 397 18.93 -25.01 -5.73
CA ALA A 397 19.69 -26.22 -5.38
C ALA A 397 20.98 -25.86 -4.64
N ALA A 398 21.71 -24.85 -5.08
CA ALA A 398 22.91 -24.34 -4.43
C ALA A 398 22.59 -23.79 -3.03
N LEU A 399 21.54 -22.97 -2.90
CA LEU A 399 21.11 -22.44 -1.63
C LEU A 399 20.63 -23.52 -0.66
N THR A 400 19.96 -24.56 -1.17
CA THR A 400 19.56 -25.73 -0.38
C THR A 400 20.75 -26.55 0.08
N ALA A 401 21.76 -26.77 -0.80
CA ALA A 401 22.97 -27.46 -0.45
C ALA A 401 23.81 -26.72 0.60
N LEU A 402 23.81 -25.39 0.56
CA LEU A 402 24.45 -24.50 1.54
C LEU A 402 23.61 -24.32 2.82
N GLY A 403 22.38 -24.85 2.86
CA GLY A 403 21.48 -24.81 4.02
C GLY A 403 20.70 -23.51 4.17
N PHE A 404 20.65 -22.63 3.15
CA PHE A 404 19.87 -21.37 3.15
C PHE A 404 18.43 -21.55 2.67
N ALA A 405 18.14 -22.66 2.00
CA ALA A 405 16.78 -23.07 1.68
C ALA A 405 16.49 -24.47 2.25
N PRO A 406 15.26 -24.76 2.69
CA PRO A 406 14.92 -26.07 3.25
C PRO A 406 14.82 -27.14 2.14
N ARG A 407 15.18 -28.39 2.47
CA ARG A 407 15.04 -29.55 1.57
C ARG A 407 13.59 -30.01 1.44
N SER A 408 12.74 -29.64 2.37
CA SER A 408 11.30 -29.98 2.41
C SER A 408 10.50 -28.82 3.00
N VAL A 409 9.21 -28.77 2.73
CA VAL A 409 8.31 -27.75 3.31
C VAL A 409 8.38 -27.81 4.83
N GLY A 410 8.60 -26.64 5.48
CA GLY A 410 8.77 -26.54 6.95
C GLY A 410 10.13 -27.00 7.48
N GLY A 411 11.07 -27.37 6.62
CA GLY A 411 12.42 -27.78 7.01
C GLY A 411 13.26 -26.63 7.60
N ARG A 412 14.33 -27.00 8.35
CA ARG A 412 15.27 -26.02 8.91
C ARG A 412 16.14 -25.39 7.81
N PHE A 413 16.44 -24.11 7.98
CA PHE A 413 17.37 -23.35 7.10
C PHE A 413 18.24 -22.43 7.96
N ARG A 414 19.36 -21.99 7.38
CA ARG A 414 20.29 -21.04 7.99
C ARG A 414 19.97 -19.63 7.52
N MET A 415 20.15 -18.65 8.41
CA MET A 415 20.15 -17.24 7.99
C MET A 415 21.51 -16.87 7.39
N PRO A 416 21.55 -16.26 6.21
CA PRO A 416 22.80 -15.78 5.65
C PRO A 416 23.34 -14.60 6.48
N SER A 417 24.66 -14.56 6.69
CA SER A 417 25.31 -13.32 7.15
C SER A 417 25.28 -12.27 6.03
N PRO A 418 25.47 -10.98 6.32
CA PRO A 418 25.52 -9.93 5.31
C PRO A 418 26.45 -10.26 4.13
N SER A 419 27.68 -10.69 4.40
CA SER A 419 28.64 -11.06 3.35
C SER A 419 28.18 -12.24 2.49
N VAL A 420 27.52 -13.23 3.10
CA VAL A 420 26.96 -14.39 2.38
C VAL A 420 25.75 -13.98 1.56
N ALA A 421 24.86 -13.17 2.11
CA ALA A 421 23.71 -12.62 1.40
C ALA A 421 24.16 -11.84 0.14
N TRP A 422 25.19 -11.04 0.30
CA TRP A 422 25.81 -10.30 -0.82
C TRP A 422 26.40 -11.23 -1.89
N LEU A 423 27.12 -12.27 -1.48
CA LEU A 423 27.63 -13.26 -2.42
C LEU A 423 26.52 -13.95 -3.21
N ILE A 424 25.43 -14.32 -2.54
CA ILE A 424 24.23 -14.91 -3.18
C ILE A 424 23.66 -13.96 -4.24
N LEU A 425 23.48 -12.68 -3.91
CA LEU A 425 22.97 -11.66 -4.82
C LEU A 425 23.88 -11.49 -6.05
N ARG A 426 25.19 -11.50 -5.87
CA ARG A 426 26.15 -11.42 -6.99
C ARG A 426 26.05 -12.61 -7.91
N VAL A 427 25.93 -13.83 -7.36
CA VAL A 427 25.74 -15.05 -8.15
C VAL A 427 24.40 -15.01 -8.90
N ALA A 428 23.36 -14.41 -8.32
CA ALA A 428 22.08 -14.18 -8.98
C ALA A 428 22.09 -13.03 -10.02
N GLY A 429 23.27 -12.47 -10.33
CA GLY A 429 23.43 -11.43 -11.37
C GLY A 429 23.28 -9.99 -10.91
N VAL A 430 23.17 -9.75 -9.60
CA VAL A 430 23.14 -8.40 -9.04
C VAL A 430 24.58 -7.87 -8.94
N ASN A 431 24.92 -6.88 -9.77
CA ASN A 431 26.24 -6.26 -9.75
C ASN A 431 26.20 -4.89 -9.06
N PRO A 432 27.05 -4.66 -8.02
CA PRO A 432 27.23 -3.34 -7.45
C PRO A 432 27.92 -2.43 -8.47
N GLY A 433 27.40 -1.24 -8.65
CA GLY A 433 27.94 -0.29 -9.61
C GLY A 433 27.40 -0.40 -11.04
N ALA A 434 26.49 -1.33 -11.32
CA ALA A 434 25.64 -1.22 -12.49
C ALA A 434 24.50 -0.25 -12.17
N ASP A 435 24.33 0.77 -12.97
CA ASP A 435 23.24 1.77 -12.84
C ASP A 435 21.84 1.18 -13.02
N SER A 436 21.70 -0.16 -13.14
CA SER A 436 20.46 -0.85 -13.38
C SER A 436 20.44 -2.27 -12.81
N LEU A 437 19.27 -2.71 -12.38
CA LEU A 437 18.94 -4.13 -12.11
C LEU A 437 19.18 -4.98 -13.38
N PRO A 438 19.32 -6.34 -13.27
CA PRO A 438 19.43 -7.22 -14.42
C PRO A 438 18.34 -6.92 -15.45
N GLY A 439 18.67 -7.01 -16.75
CA GLY A 439 17.74 -6.73 -17.84
C GLY A 439 16.57 -7.71 -17.93
N ARG A 440 16.61 -8.82 -17.15
CA ARG A 440 15.51 -9.76 -16.96
C ARG A 440 15.33 -10.03 -15.48
N LEU A 441 14.14 -9.77 -14.96
CA LEU A 441 13.81 -9.92 -13.53
C LEU A 441 13.04 -11.22 -13.25
N ALA A 442 12.46 -11.90 -14.25
CA ALA A 442 11.67 -13.10 -14.05
C ALA A 442 12.38 -14.19 -13.23
N PRO A 443 13.67 -14.55 -13.48
CA PRO A 443 14.37 -15.54 -12.65
C PRO A 443 14.55 -15.09 -11.20
N LEU A 444 14.87 -13.82 -10.98
CA LEU A 444 15.03 -13.26 -9.64
C LEU A 444 13.72 -13.27 -8.85
N MET A 445 12.60 -12.94 -9.48
CA MET A 445 11.27 -13.00 -8.86
C MET A 445 10.92 -14.42 -8.47
N THR A 446 11.17 -15.40 -9.36
CA THR A 446 10.96 -16.81 -9.05
C THR A 446 11.81 -17.29 -7.87
N LEU A 447 13.05 -16.81 -7.75
CA LEU A 447 13.90 -17.12 -6.60
C LEU A 447 13.30 -16.57 -5.30
N VAL A 448 12.86 -15.31 -5.30
CA VAL A 448 12.22 -14.66 -4.14
C VAL A 448 10.99 -15.45 -3.69
N GLU A 449 10.15 -15.91 -4.62
CA GLU A 449 8.94 -16.69 -4.32
C GLU A 449 9.22 -18.04 -3.63
N ARG A 450 10.36 -18.65 -3.92
CA ARG A 450 10.73 -20.00 -3.43
C ARG A 450 11.58 -20.02 -2.19
N LEU A 451 12.19 -18.89 -1.85
CA LEU A 451 12.98 -18.77 -0.62
C LEU A 451 12.08 -18.64 0.61
N PRO A 452 12.51 -19.14 1.77
CA PRO A 452 11.89 -18.78 3.04
C PRO A 452 11.87 -17.25 3.21
N ALA A 453 10.74 -16.69 3.62
CA ALA A 453 10.60 -15.24 3.75
C ALA A 453 11.75 -14.57 4.54
N PRO A 454 12.22 -15.08 5.70
CA PRO A 454 13.35 -14.46 6.41
C PRO A 454 14.65 -14.43 5.61
N VAL A 455 14.89 -15.43 4.74
CA VAL A 455 16.09 -15.45 3.87
C VAL A 455 15.95 -14.42 2.76
N ALA A 456 14.79 -14.35 2.09
CA ALA A 456 14.52 -13.34 1.08
C ALA A 456 14.61 -11.92 1.66
N GLU A 457 14.06 -11.68 2.86
CA GLU A 457 14.17 -10.41 3.58
C GLU A 457 15.62 -10.04 3.88
N ALA A 458 16.46 -11.00 4.29
CA ALA A 458 17.89 -10.75 4.53
C ALA A 458 18.64 -10.37 3.25
N LEU A 459 18.33 -11.03 2.12
CA LEU A 459 18.89 -10.69 0.81
C LEU A 459 18.48 -9.28 0.36
N LEU A 460 17.19 -8.94 0.46
CA LEU A 460 16.69 -7.63 0.08
C LEU A 460 17.25 -6.51 0.98
N THR A 461 17.39 -6.79 2.29
CA THR A 461 18.01 -5.85 3.24
C THR A 461 19.44 -5.57 2.85
N GLU A 462 20.23 -6.61 2.56
CA GLU A 462 21.62 -6.46 2.16
C GLU A 462 21.76 -5.73 0.81
N LEU A 463 20.89 -6.05 -0.16
CA LEU A 463 20.86 -5.34 -1.44
C LEU A 463 20.72 -3.83 -1.24
N LEU A 464 19.71 -3.42 -0.47
CA LEU A 464 19.43 -2.01 -0.27
C LEU A 464 20.52 -1.31 0.58
N ALA A 465 21.06 -2.01 1.57
CA ALA A 465 22.18 -1.50 2.37
C ALA A 465 23.40 -1.21 1.49
N ARG A 466 23.79 -2.14 0.61
CA ARG A 466 24.93 -1.98 -0.30
C ARG A 466 24.76 -0.86 -1.33
N VAL A 467 23.55 -0.60 -1.79
CA VAL A 467 23.28 0.55 -2.68
C VAL A 467 23.59 1.89 -1.99
N SER A 468 23.47 1.94 -0.66
CA SER A 468 23.67 3.15 0.14
C SER A 468 25.06 3.24 0.78
N GLU A 469 25.87 2.20 0.68
CA GLU A 469 27.27 2.22 1.19
C GLU A 469 28.17 3.05 0.27
N PRO A 470 29.09 3.89 0.84
CA PRO A 470 29.99 4.72 0.07
C PRO A 470 31.04 3.91 -0.69
#